data_91fafda6925fb233d766568ee6a7f60c
#
_entry.id   91fafda6925fb233d766568ee6a7f60c
#
_cell.length_a   1.000
_cell.length_b   1.000
_cell.length_c   1.000
_cell.angle_alpha   90.00
_cell.angle_beta   90.00
_cell.angle_gamma   90.00
#
_symmetry.space_group_name_H-M   'P 1'
#
loop_
_entity.id
_entity.type
_entity.pdbx_description
1 polymer ?
#
loop_
_entity_poly.entity_id
_entity_poly.type
_entity_poly.pdbx_seq_one_letter_code
_entity_poly.pdbx_strand_id
1 'polypeptide(L)'
;MTTTAPAADARMLGLAHYAARGVLEHVLARHGVTFVEQIALRAAVTADAPRTPAELVATVRTTLKAGEAEARAAVDALRAGELLAGDGPHLIPTDAGRGLLAAVTAETAPLTARVWGGIPAEDLAAAGRVLALVAERADRELAALEG
;
A
#
# COMPACT_ATOMS: atom_id res chain seq x y z
N MET A 1 26.62 24.16 16.70
CA MET A 1 25.33 23.67 17.27
C MET A 1 25.12 22.24 16.85
N THR A 2 25.00 21.34 17.79
CA THR A 2 24.63 19.96 17.54
C THR A 2 23.11 19.91 17.37
N THR A 3 22.63 19.70 16.15
CA THR A 3 21.20 19.47 15.92
C THR A 3 20.88 18.07 16.42
N THR A 4 20.11 17.98 17.49
CA THR A 4 19.61 16.68 17.99
C THR A 4 18.71 16.07 16.93
N ALA A 5 19.00 14.83 16.53
CA ALA A 5 18.13 14.10 15.59
C ALA A 5 16.72 13.94 16.19
N PRO A 6 15.68 14.08 15.40
CA PRO A 6 14.33 13.88 15.89
C PRO A 6 14.15 12.43 16.35
N ALA A 7 13.47 12.25 17.49
CA ALA A 7 13.10 10.92 17.94
C ALA A 7 12.03 10.32 17.03
N ALA A 8 12.07 9.00 16.86
CA ALA A 8 11.01 8.29 16.19
C ALA A 8 9.77 8.28 17.09
N ASP A 9 8.70 8.92 16.65
CA ASP A 9 7.43 9.00 17.35
C ASP A 9 6.26 8.97 16.35
N ALA A 10 5.04 9.03 16.84
CA ALA A 10 3.85 9.00 16.02
C ALA A 10 3.81 10.14 14.99
N ARG A 11 4.31 11.33 15.36
CA ARG A 11 4.35 12.47 14.47
C ARG A 11 5.34 12.24 13.33
N MET A 12 6.55 11.76 13.62
CA MET A 12 7.58 11.49 12.59
C MET A 12 7.14 10.37 11.66
N LEU A 13 6.50 9.32 12.19
CA LEU A 13 5.94 8.25 11.38
C LEU A 13 4.89 8.79 10.40
N GLY A 14 3.98 9.64 10.90
CA GLY A 14 2.94 10.26 10.07
C GLY A 14 3.53 11.12 8.96
N LEU A 15 4.48 11.99 9.28
CA LEU A 15 5.13 12.86 8.29
C LEU A 15 5.86 12.06 7.22
N ALA A 16 6.59 11.02 7.60
CA ALA A 16 7.30 10.15 6.66
C ALA A 16 6.31 9.41 5.75
N HIS A 17 5.24 8.86 6.32
CA HIS A 17 4.21 8.17 5.55
C HIS A 17 3.51 9.11 4.55
N TYR A 18 3.09 10.30 4.99
CA TYR A 18 2.39 11.24 4.11
C TYR A 18 3.30 11.72 2.97
N ALA A 19 4.56 11.99 3.24
CA ALA A 19 5.52 12.40 2.23
C ALA A 19 5.77 11.28 1.20
N ALA A 20 6.01 10.06 1.66
CA ALA A 20 6.24 8.91 0.79
C ALA A 20 4.99 8.57 -0.03
N ARG A 21 3.82 8.60 0.61
CA ARG A 21 2.54 8.41 -0.07
C ARG A 21 2.30 9.48 -1.14
N GLY A 22 2.63 10.74 -0.84
CA GLY A 22 2.50 11.84 -1.81
C GLY A 22 3.31 11.60 -3.10
N VAL A 23 4.52 11.07 -2.97
CA VAL A 23 5.35 10.69 -4.13
C VAL A 23 4.64 9.60 -4.95
N LEU A 24 4.14 8.57 -4.30
CA LEU A 24 3.43 7.48 -4.97
C LEU A 24 2.14 7.98 -5.65
N GLU A 25 1.34 8.76 -4.96
CA GLU A 25 0.08 9.28 -5.50
C GLU A 25 0.31 10.20 -6.71
N HIS A 26 1.42 10.93 -6.75
CA HIS A 26 1.79 11.73 -7.92
C HIS A 26 2.01 10.84 -9.15
N VAL A 27 2.64 9.69 -9.00
CA VAL A 27 2.80 8.71 -10.08
C VAL A 27 1.46 8.07 -10.43
N LEU A 28 0.70 7.62 -9.44
CA LEU A 28 -0.59 6.96 -9.65
C LEU A 28 -1.59 7.85 -10.40
N ALA A 29 -1.60 9.15 -10.13
CA ALA A 29 -2.49 10.10 -10.79
C ALA A 29 -2.30 10.12 -12.31
N ARG A 30 -1.07 9.91 -12.79
CA ARG A 30 -0.77 9.84 -14.23
C ARG A 30 -1.34 8.57 -14.88
N HIS A 31 -1.59 7.54 -14.09
CA HIS A 31 -2.19 6.28 -14.54
C HIS A 31 -3.69 6.20 -14.26
N GLY A 32 -4.28 7.24 -13.66
CA GLY A 32 -5.71 7.31 -13.40
C GLY A 32 -6.21 6.37 -12.30
N VAL A 33 -5.34 5.97 -11.39
CA VAL A 33 -5.71 5.09 -10.25
C VAL A 33 -5.39 5.75 -8.91
N THR A 34 -6.17 5.41 -7.91
CA THR A 34 -5.98 5.88 -6.54
C THR A 34 -5.03 4.97 -5.75
N PHE A 35 -4.60 5.44 -4.60
CA PHE A 35 -3.79 4.65 -3.67
C PHE A 35 -4.50 3.34 -3.26
N VAL A 36 -5.78 3.42 -2.92
CA VAL A 36 -6.55 2.23 -2.49
C VAL A 36 -6.73 1.25 -3.65
N GLU A 37 -7.01 1.74 -4.85
CA GLU A 37 -7.11 0.92 -6.06
C GLU A 37 -5.78 0.20 -6.36
N GLN A 38 -4.66 0.88 -6.22
CA GLN A 38 -3.33 0.28 -6.44
C GLN A 38 -3.06 -0.86 -5.45
N ILE A 39 -3.45 -0.69 -4.18
CA ILE A 39 -3.33 -1.75 -3.16
C ILE A 39 -4.20 -2.97 -3.53
N ALA A 40 -5.44 -2.73 -3.97
CA ALA A 40 -6.34 -3.81 -4.40
C ALA A 40 -5.81 -4.54 -5.64
N LEU A 41 -5.30 -3.80 -6.62
CA LEU A 41 -4.71 -4.38 -7.83
C LEU A 41 -3.47 -5.22 -7.50
N ARG A 42 -2.60 -4.72 -6.63
CA ARG A 42 -1.42 -5.45 -6.17
C ARG A 42 -1.82 -6.75 -5.47
N ALA A 43 -2.84 -6.72 -4.62
CA ALA A 43 -3.34 -7.91 -3.95
C ALA A 43 -3.79 -8.99 -4.96
N ALA A 44 -4.45 -8.59 -6.03
CA ALA A 44 -4.86 -9.51 -7.08
C ALA A 44 -3.68 -10.05 -7.90
N VAL A 45 -2.71 -9.19 -8.24
CA VAL A 45 -1.54 -9.57 -9.06
C VAL A 45 -0.59 -10.49 -8.29
N THR A 46 -0.41 -10.27 -6.99
CA THR A 46 0.50 -11.08 -6.16
C THR A 46 -0.14 -12.32 -5.56
N ALA A 47 -1.45 -12.52 -5.74
CA ALA A 47 -2.15 -13.70 -5.25
C ALA A 47 -1.70 -14.96 -6.02
N ASP A 48 -1.56 -16.08 -5.27
CA ASP A 48 -1.17 -17.39 -5.84
C ASP A 48 -2.31 -18.01 -6.67
N ALA A 49 -3.56 -17.57 -6.45
CA ALA A 49 -4.75 -18.05 -7.12
C ALA A 49 -5.77 -16.92 -7.28
N PRO A 50 -6.72 -17.04 -8.22
CA PRO A 50 -7.80 -16.07 -8.34
C PRO A 50 -8.55 -15.87 -7.03
N ARG A 51 -8.96 -14.63 -6.76
CA ARG A 51 -9.65 -14.23 -5.54
C ARG A 51 -11.07 -13.80 -5.83
N THR A 52 -11.99 -14.06 -4.90
CA THR A 52 -13.33 -13.49 -4.98
C THR A 52 -13.28 -11.99 -4.69
N PRO A 53 -14.28 -11.20 -5.14
CA PRO A 53 -14.38 -9.80 -4.74
C PRO A 53 -14.33 -9.59 -3.24
N ALA A 54 -15.01 -10.44 -2.46
CA ALA A 54 -15.01 -10.38 -1.00
C ALA A 54 -13.63 -10.60 -0.39
N GLU A 55 -12.84 -11.53 -0.93
CA GLU A 55 -11.46 -11.79 -0.48
C GLU A 55 -10.53 -10.60 -0.76
N LEU A 56 -10.68 -9.97 -1.92
CA LEU A 56 -9.91 -8.75 -2.25
C LEU A 56 -10.29 -7.59 -1.34
N VAL A 57 -11.58 -7.38 -1.09
CA VAL A 57 -12.07 -6.37 -0.15
C VAL A 57 -11.50 -6.61 1.25
N ALA A 58 -11.52 -7.86 1.73
CA ALA A 58 -10.95 -8.22 3.03
C ALA A 58 -9.44 -7.92 3.12
N THR A 59 -8.69 -8.24 2.06
CA THR A 59 -7.26 -7.95 1.99
C THR A 59 -6.98 -6.44 2.06
N VAL A 60 -7.71 -5.63 1.31
CA VAL A 60 -7.57 -4.16 1.33
C VAL A 60 -7.89 -3.62 2.73
N ARG A 61 -8.96 -4.08 3.35
CA ARG A 61 -9.36 -3.66 4.70
C ARG A 61 -8.29 -3.99 5.74
N THR A 62 -7.76 -5.19 5.70
CA THR A 62 -6.71 -5.62 6.62
C THR A 62 -5.41 -4.83 6.41
N THR A 63 -5.02 -4.61 5.16
CA THR A 63 -3.77 -3.91 4.83
C THR A 63 -3.83 -2.43 5.22
N LEU A 64 -4.92 -1.74 4.87
CA LEU A 64 -5.04 -0.28 5.03
C LEU A 64 -5.81 0.13 6.29
N LYS A 65 -6.43 -0.83 7.00
CA LYS A 65 -7.40 -0.53 8.07
C LYS A 65 -8.55 0.35 7.54
N ALA A 66 -8.89 0.17 6.25
CA ALA A 66 -9.93 0.93 5.56
C ALA A 66 -11.32 0.38 5.86
N GLY A 67 -12.34 1.20 5.66
CA GLY A 67 -13.74 0.77 5.75
C GLY A 67 -14.13 -0.12 4.57
N GLU A 68 -15.20 -0.92 4.74
CA GLU A 68 -15.68 -1.84 3.73
C GLU A 68 -16.14 -1.12 2.45
N ALA A 69 -16.85 0.00 2.58
CA ALA A 69 -17.34 0.77 1.44
C ALA A 69 -16.20 1.28 0.56
N GLU A 70 -15.14 1.81 1.18
CA GLU A 70 -13.95 2.30 0.47
C GLU A 70 -13.21 1.16 -0.26
N ALA A 71 -13.02 0.04 0.42
CA ALA A 71 -12.36 -1.13 -0.17
C ALA A 71 -13.18 -1.71 -1.33
N ARG A 72 -14.48 -1.80 -1.17
CA ARG A 72 -15.40 -2.29 -2.21
C ARG A 72 -15.39 -1.35 -3.42
N ALA A 73 -15.45 -0.04 -3.20
CA ALA A 73 -15.41 0.95 -4.27
C ALA A 73 -14.11 0.85 -5.10
N ALA A 74 -12.98 0.57 -4.46
CA ALA A 74 -11.70 0.38 -5.16
C ALA A 74 -11.73 -0.86 -6.06
N VAL A 75 -12.24 -1.98 -5.57
CA VAL A 75 -12.37 -3.22 -6.38
C VAL A 75 -13.34 -3.00 -7.55
N ASP A 76 -14.47 -2.34 -7.32
CA ASP A 76 -15.45 -2.04 -8.37
C ASP A 76 -14.87 -1.10 -9.44
N ALA A 77 -14.08 -0.10 -9.02
CA ALA A 77 -13.42 0.82 -9.95
C ALA A 77 -12.40 0.10 -10.85
N LEU A 78 -11.66 -0.86 -10.30
CA LEU A 78 -10.71 -1.68 -11.07
C LEU A 78 -11.42 -2.56 -12.09
N ARG A 79 -12.60 -3.09 -11.76
CA ARG A 79 -13.42 -3.85 -12.70
C ARG A 79 -13.98 -2.95 -13.81
N ALA A 80 -14.51 -1.79 -13.44
CA ALA A 80 -15.05 -0.82 -14.39
C ALA A 80 -13.97 -0.31 -15.36
N GLY A 81 -12.74 -0.16 -14.88
CA GLY A 81 -11.58 0.23 -15.70
C GLY A 81 -10.92 -0.92 -16.45
N GLU A 82 -11.47 -2.12 -16.39
CA GLU A 82 -10.93 -3.34 -17.04
C GLU A 82 -9.50 -3.70 -16.61
N LEU A 83 -9.13 -3.34 -15.39
CA LEU A 83 -7.87 -3.74 -14.77
C LEU A 83 -7.99 -5.07 -14.02
N LEU A 84 -9.22 -5.41 -13.61
CA LEU A 84 -9.65 -6.72 -13.13
C LEU A 84 -10.80 -7.20 -14.01
N ALA A 85 -10.87 -8.51 -14.24
CA ALA A 85 -11.93 -9.15 -15.00
C ALA A 85 -12.51 -10.34 -14.23
N GLY A 86 -13.78 -10.63 -14.48
CA GLY A 86 -14.46 -11.79 -13.88
C GLY A 86 -13.98 -13.10 -14.48
N ASP A 87 -13.82 -14.10 -13.62
CA ASP A 87 -13.55 -15.50 -13.95
C ASP A 87 -14.42 -16.37 -13.03
N GLY A 88 -15.66 -16.62 -13.43
CA GLY A 88 -16.68 -17.23 -12.56
C GLY A 88 -16.94 -16.36 -11.33
N PRO A 89 -16.86 -16.93 -10.11
CA PRO A 89 -17.01 -16.16 -8.87
C PRO A 89 -15.76 -15.35 -8.50
N HIS A 90 -14.67 -15.49 -9.27
CA HIS A 90 -13.37 -14.88 -8.96
C HIS A 90 -13.10 -13.68 -9.85
N LEU A 91 -12.11 -12.89 -9.44
CA LEU A 91 -11.53 -11.82 -10.23
C LEU A 91 -10.06 -12.15 -10.52
N ILE A 92 -9.63 -11.84 -11.73
CA ILE A 92 -8.23 -11.98 -12.15
C ILE A 92 -7.75 -10.63 -12.69
N PRO A 93 -6.46 -10.30 -12.52
CA PRO A 93 -5.89 -9.14 -13.18
C PRO A 93 -5.87 -9.36 -14.69
N THR A 94 -6.22 -8.31 -15.42
CA THR A 94 -6.08 -8.28 -16.89
C THR A 94 -4.63 -7.98 -17.27
N ASP A 95 -4.28 -8.14 -18.55
CA ASP A 95 -2.98 -7.70 -19.06
C ASP A 95 -2.78 -6.20 -18.83
N ALA A 96 -3.83 -5.40 -19.01
CA ALA A 96 -3.81 -3.97 -18.71
C ALA A 96 -3.54 -3.71 -17.23
N GLY A 97 -4.16 -4.47 -16.33
CA GLY A 97 -3.94 -4.36 -14.88
C GLY A 97 -2.50 -4.70 -14.49
N ARG A 98 -1.97 -5.79 -15.00
CA ARG A 98 -0.55 -6.19 -14.76
C ARG A 98 0.41 -5.16 -15.33
N GLY A 99 0.14 -4.67 -16.54
CA GLY A 99 0.95 -3.66 -17.20
C GLY A 99 0.97 -2.33 -16.45
N LEU A 100 -0.18 -1.90 -15.93
CA LEU A 100 -0.29 -0.68 -15.13
C LEU A 100 0.54 -0.79 -13.85
N LEU A 101 0.41 -1.90 -13.13
CA LEU A 101 1.18 -2.12 -11.89
C LEU A 101 2.68 -2.16 -12.17
N ALA A 102 3.09 -2.81 -13.26
CA ALA A 102 4.50 -2.85 -13.69
C ALA A 102 5.03 -1.45 -14.04
N ALA A 103 4.24 -0.64 -14.75
CA ALA A 103 4.61 0.74 -15.10
C ALA A 103 4.76 1.62 -13.86
N VAL A 104 3.81 1.55 -12.92
CA VAL A 104 3.88 2.28 -11.64
C VAL A 104 5.13 1.87 -10.86
N THR A 105 5.40 0.59 -10.78
CA THR A 105 6.59 0.06 -10.08
C THR A 105 7.89 0.58 -10.73
N ALA A 106 7.97 0.56 -12.05
CA ALA A 106 9.14 1.06 -12.78
C ALA A 106 9.36 2.56 -12.60
N GLU A 107 8.27 3.35 -12.58
CA GLU A 107 8.36 4.80 -12.37
C GLU A 107 8.71 5.17 -10.92
N THR A 108 8.23 4.41 -9.95
CA THR A 108 8.50 4.67 -8.53
C THR A 108 9.86 4.16 -8.06
N ALA A 109 10.42 3.15 -8.70
CA ALA A 109 11.69 2.55 -8.28
C ALA A 109 12.85 3.56 -8.14
N PRO A 110 13.13 4.45 -9.11
CA PRO A 110 14.19 5.45 -8.96
C PRO A 110 13.87 6.51 -7.89
N LEU A 111 12.59 6.83 -7.69
CA LEU A 111 12.16 7.75 -6.64
C LEU A 111 12.39 7.13 -5.26
N THR A 112 11.98 5.90 -5.07
CA THR A 112 12.20 5.13 -3.85
C THR A 112 13.70 4.99 -3.54
N ALA A 113 14.51 4.70 -4.56
CA ALA A 113 15.96 4.60 -4.42
C ALA A 113 16.58 5.92 -3.93
N ARG A 114 16.08 7.07 -4.38
CA ARG A 114 16.56 8.37 -3.91
C ARG A 114 16.09 8.69 -2.49
N VAL A 115 14.90 8.26 -2.12
CA VAL A 115 14.35 8.47 -0.77
C VAL A 115 15.11 7.64 0.27
N TRP A 116 15.41 6.40 -0.03
CA TRP A 116 16.04 5.47 0.90
C TRP A 116 17.57 5.36 0.75
N GLY A 117 18.11 5.81 -0.40
CA GLY A 117 19.52 5.71 -0.69
C GLY A 117 20.39 6.56 0.23
N GLY A 118 21.59 6.06 0.53
CA GLY A 118 22.56 6.78 1.38
C GLY A 118 22.28 6.72 2.88
N ILE A 119 21.17 6.12 3.31
CA ILE A 119 20.89 5.88 4.73
C ILE A 119 21.73 4.67 5.18
N PRO A 120 22.50 4.77 6.28
CA PRO A 120 23.31 3.65 6.76
C PRO A 120 22.47 2.40 7.06
N ALA A 121 22.97 1.23 6.69
CA ALA A 121 22.27 -0.04 6.87
C ALA A 121 21.88 -0.31 8.34
N GLU A 122 22.73 0.07 9.28
CA GLU A 122 22.46 -0.06 10.73
C GLU A 122 21.23 0.76 11.14
N ASP A 123 21.11 1.98 10.61
CA ASP A 123 19.98 2.86 10.92
C ASP A 123 18.68 2.31 10.31
N LEU A 124 18.76 1.80 9.08
CA LEU A 124 17.62 1.14 8.44
C LEU A 124 17.18 -0.10 9.23
N ALA A 125 18.11 -0.90 9.71
CA ALA A 125 17.83 -2.08 10.53
C ALA A 125 17.17 -1.70 11.87
N ALA A 126 17.69 -0.67 12.54
CA ALA A 126 17.11 -0.16 13.77
C ALA A 126 15.70 0.40 13.55
N ALA A 127 15.52 1.21 12.51
CA ALA A 127 14.21 1.74 12.13
C ALA A 127 13.21 0.62 11.80
N GLY A 128 13.65 -0.39 11.07
CA GLY A 128 12.82 -1.57 10.73
C GLY A 128 12.32 -2.30 11.97
N ARG A 129 13.19 -2.51 12.96
CA ARG A 129 12.79 -3.14 14.24
C ARG A 129 11.77 -2.29 14.99
N VAL A 130 11.95 -0.98 15.04
CA VAL A 130 11.02 -0.06 15.70
C VAL A 130 9.67 -0.04 14.98
N LEU A 131 9.68 0.08 13.66
CA LEU A 131 8.45 0.12 12.85
C LEU A 131 7.65 -1.19 12.96
N ALA A 132 8.34 -2.34 12.95
CA ALA A 132 7.69 -3.64 13.15
C ALA A 132 7.00 -3.72 14.52
N LEU A 133 7.67 -3.26 15.57
CA LEU A 133 7.11 -3.25 16.93
C LEU A 133 5.93 -2.28 17.05
N VAL A 134 6.00 -1.12 16.42
CA VAL A 134 4.91 -0.13 16.40
C VAL A 134 3.68 -0.71 15.68
N ALA A 135 3.88 -1.36 14.53
CA ALA A 135 2.80 -2.00 13.78
C ALA A 135 2.12 -3.09 14.60
N GLU A 136 2.89 -3.99 15.21
CA GLU A 136 2.36 -5.06 16.06
C GLU A 136 1.54 -4.53 17.24
N ARG A 137 2.07 -3.52 17.93
CA ARG A 137 1.37 -2.93 19.07
C ARG A 137 0.10 -2.20 18.65
N ALA A 138 0.14 -1.45 17.55
CA ALA A 138 -1.03 -0.76 17.02
C ALA A 138 -2.13 -1.74 16.58
N ASP A 139 -1.77 -2.84 15.92
CA ASP A 139 -2.72 -3.89 15.53
C ASP A 139 -3.39 -4.53 16.77
N ARG A 140 -2.61 -4.74 17.83
CA ARG A 140 -3.13 -5.29 19.09
C ARG A 140 -4.12 -4.33 19.76
N GLU A 141 -3.78 -3.03 19.81
CA GLU A 141 -4.68 -2.01 20.37
C GLU A 141 -5.97 -1.89 19.54
N LEU A 142 -5.84 -1.90 18.20
CA LEU A 142 -7.00 -1.84 17.31
C LEU A 142 -7.94 -3.03 17.53
N ALA A 143 -7.41 -4.23 17.63
CA ALA A 143 -8.18 -5.44 17.91
C ALA A 143 -8.93 -5.34 19.26
N ALA A 144 -8.29 -4.75 20.29
CA ALA A 144 -8.91 -4.54 21.60
C ALA A 144 -10.06 -3.50 21.55
N LEU A 145 -9.95 -2.50 20.67
CA LEU A 145 -10.99 -1.47 20.50
C LEU A 145 -12.20 -2.00 19.71
N GLU A 146 -12.00 -2.96 18.85
CA GLU A 146 -13.04 -3.59 18.00
C GLU A 146 -13.73 -4.77 18.69
N GLY A 147 -13.19 -5.24 19.80
CA GLY A 147 -13.66 -6.41 20.55
C GLY A 147 -14.88 -6.19 21.46
#